data_5365efe467c960ad6ef6793b4d4a14dc
#
_entry.id   5365efe467c960ad6ef6793b4d4a14dc
#
_cell.length_a   1.000
_cell.length_b   1.000
_cell.length_c   1.000
_cell.angle_alpha   90.00
_cell.angle_beta   90.00
_cell.angle_gamma   90.00
#
_symmetry.space_group_name_H-M   'P 1'
#
loop_
_entity.id
_entity.type
_entity.pdbx_description
1 polymer ?
#
loop_
_entity_poly.entity_id
_entity_poly.type
_entity_poly.pdbx_seq_one_letter_code
_entity_poly.pdbx_strand_id
1 'polypeptide(L)'
;MREVFERISDHLNGLVRGQEICTSFFTAEDSDFVRFNKNSVRQAGAVTQMFFRIDLISGLRHAQANVSLSGEWDDDRANVENVVEDLREMLPELPEDPHLAYSTDGISSEKSGENNLPAQGNVLNAIINAGEGRDLVGIYSSGGIYAGFSNSIGQRNWYSTFNFNFDWTFYFEGDKAAKSHYAGSRWEPDVFFEKIQGAVRHLEVLSRPSVTLPRGKFCVYLSPSALSEFMWMVSRSGFGLRGRKTKQSSLQKLIENNDRLHPEINLTENTEDGFGPEFQMQGFIKPPRVPLILSGEPADCLVSPRSEKEWSTSS
;
A
#
# COMPACT_ATOMS: atom_id res chain seq x y z
N MET A 1 12.48 13.32 -5.34
CA MET A 1 11.76 12.85 -4.15
C MET A 1 12.70 12.69 -2.95
N ARG A 2 13.78 11.89 -3.06
CA ARG A 2 14.71 11.66 -1.95
C ARG A 2 15.33 12.93 -1.40
N GLU A 3 15.87 13.79 -2.26
CA GLU A 3 16.48 15.08 -1.87
C GLU A 3 15.48 16.00 -1.13
N VAL A 4 14.21 16.02 -1.57
CA VAL A 4 13.16 16.77 -0.89
C VAL A 4 12.93 16.20 0.52
N PHE A 5 12.79 14.89 0.63
CA PHE A 5 12.64 14.23 1.93
C PHE A 5 13.82 14.51 2.87
N GLU A 6 15.04 14.33 2.39
CA GLU A 6 16.24 14.52 3.21
C GLU A 6 16.35 15.98 3.69
N ARG A 7 16.17 16.93 2.79
CA ARG A 7 16.29 18.36 3.08
C ARG A 7 15.21 18.84 4.06
N ILE A 8 13.95 18.45 3.86
CA ILE A 8 12.86 18.85 4.76
C ILE A 8 12.95 18.17 6.12
N SER A 9 13.44 16.92 6.17
CA SER A 9 13.66 16.19 7.42
C SER A 9 14.80 16.80 8.24
N ASP A 10 15.91 17.20 7.59
CA ASP A 10 17.01 17.88 8.26
C ASP A 10 16.57 19.21 8.85
N HIS A 11 15.78 19.97 8.10
CA HIS A 11 15.21 21.21 8.58
C HIS A 11 14.28 21.00 9.78
N LEU A 12 13.35 20.06 9.67
CA LEU A 12 12.42 19.71 10.76
C LEU A 12 13.17 19.31 12.04
N ASN A 13 14.19 18.46 11.91
CA ASN A 13 15.01 18.02 13.05
C ASN A 13 15.76 19.18 13.72
N GLY A 14 16.10 20.24 12.96
CA GLY A 14 16.70 21.47 13.47
C GLY A 14 15.74 22.38 14.25
N LEU A 15 14.40 22.18 14.14
CA LEU A 15 13.39 22.96 14.85
C LEU A 15 13.07 22.44 16.25
N VAL A 16 13.59 21.26 16.61
CA VAL A 16 13.35 20.61 17.93
C VAL A 16 13.94 21.45 19.06
N ARG A 17 13.21 21.60 20.16
CA ARG A 17 13.63 22.41 21.34
C ARG A 17 13.66 21.57 22.61
N GLY A 18 14.73 21.72 23.37
CA GLY A 18 14.86 21.11 24.70
C GLY A 18 14.78 19.58 24.68
N GLN A 19 13.73 19.01 25.27
CA GLN A 19 13.49 17.58 25.33
C GLN A 19 12.43 17.10 24.32
N GLU A 20 12.03 17.94 23.40
CA GLU A 20 11.13 17.53 22.32
C GLU A 20 11.78 16.44 21.46
N ILE A 21 10.97 15.54 20.97
CA ILE A 21 11.32 14.59 19.92
C ILE A 21 10.39 14.83 18.75
N CYS A 22 10.93 14.86 17.56
CA CYS A 22 10.14 14.94 16.36
C CYS A 22 10.33 13.67 15.52
N THR A 23 9.23 13.09 15.05
CA THR A 23 9.27 12.06 14.02
C THR A 23 8.55 12.54 12.78
N SER A 24 8.98 12.10 11.62
CA SER A 24 8.35 12.42 10.36
C SER A 24 8.20 11.20 9.47
N PHE A 25 7.12 11.19 8.68
CA PHE A 25 6.88 10.17 7.67
C PHE A 25 6.51 10.83 6.35
N PHE A 26 7.34 10.60 5.35
CA PHE A 26 7.17 11.10 3.99
C PHE A 26 6.54 10.03 3.12
N THR A 27 5.56 10.43 2.32
CA THR A 27 5.03 9.61 1.22
C THR A 27 4.93 10.44 -0.04
N ALA A 28 5.31 9.86 -1.17
CA ALA A 28 5.18 10.55 -2.44
C ALA A 28 4.85 9.58 -3.57
N GLU A 29 4.23 10.14 -4.58
CA GLU A 29 3.92 9.51 -5.86
C GLU A 29 4.37 10.44 -6.99
N ASP A 30 4.98 9.85 -8.02
CA ASP A 30 5.30 10.52 -9.28
C ASP A 30 4.94 9.56 -10.41
N SER A 31 3.75 9.71 -10.95
CA SER A 31 3.15 8.74 -11.87
C SER A 31 2.41 9.40 -13.03
N ASP A 32 2.41 8.70 -14.15
CA ASP A 32 1.58 8.99 -15.31
C ASP A 32 0.39 8.04 -15.36
N PHE A 33 -0.73 8.54 -15.86
CA PHE A 33 -1.89 7.70 -16.15
C PHE A 33 -2.51 7.98 -17.53
N VAL A 34 -3.11 6.95 -18.11
CA VAL A 34 -3.86 7.04 -19.36
C VAL A 34 -5.15 6.26 -19.24
N ARG A 35 -6.27 6.92 -19.50
CA ARG A 35 -7.60 6.31 -19.58
C ARG A 35 -7.97 6.03 -21.00
N PHE A 36 -8.52 4.84 -21.22
CA PHE A 36 -9.01 4.37 -22.52
C PHE A 36 -10.52 4.25 -22.52
N ASN A 37 -11.13 4.56 -23.64
CA ASN A 37 -12.54 4.31 -23.91
C ASN A 37 -12.71 4.01 -25.41
N LYS A 38 -13.43 2.94 -25.72
CA LYS A 38 -13.63 2.47 -27.12
C LYS A 38 -12.29 2.34 -27.85
N ASN A 39 -11.33 1.69 -27.20
CA ASN A 39 -9.97 1.47 -27.70
C ASN A 39 -9.23 2.74 -28.15
N SER A 40 -9.52 3.87 -27.55
CA SER A 40 -8.88 5.15 -27.84
C SER A 40 -8.50 5.85 -26.54
N VAL A 41 -7.43 6.62 -26.56
CA VAL A 41 -7.04 7.45 -25.42
C VAL A 41 -8.10 8.51 -25.18
N ARG A 42 -8.72 8.49 -24.01
CA ARG A 42 -9.70 9.49 -23.60
C ARG A 42 -9.07 10.63 -22.79
N GLN A 43 -8.12 10.28 -21.93
CA GLN A 43 -7.45 11.22 -21.03
C GLN A 43 -6.06 10.69 -20.71
N ALA A 44 -5.09 11.58 -20.71
CA ALA A 44 -3.76 11.33 -20.17
C ALA A 44 -3.42 12.43 -19.17
N GLY A 45 -2.60 12.12 -18.18
CA GLY A 45 -2.15 13.07 -17.17
C GLY A 45 -0.99 12.52 -16.36
N ALA A 46 -0.32 13.43 -15.67
CA ALA A 46 0.72 13.13 -14.69
C ALA A 46 0.24 13.55 -13.31
N VAL A 47 0.68 12.84 -12.29
CA VAL A 47 0.40 13.11 -10.87
C VAL A 47 1.72 13.11 -10.12
N THR A 48 2.06 14.26 -9.54
CA THR A 48 3.15 14.38 -8.57
C THR A 48 2.55 14.89 -7.29
N GLN A 49 2.65 14.11 -6.21
CA GLN A 49 2.15 14.52 -4.90
C GLN A 49 3.08 14.05 -3.80
N MET A 50 3.25 14.89 -2.79
CA MET A 50 4.11 14.64 -1.64
C MET A 50 3.40 15.03 -0.37
N PHE A 51 3.41 14.12 0.61
CA PHE A 51 2.85 14.34 1.94
C PHE A 51 3.92 14.11 2.99
N PHE A 52 3.95 14.98 3.97
CA PHE A 52 4.90 14.93 5.07
C PHE A 52 4.14 14.99 6.39
N ARG A 53 4.07 13.87 7.06
CA ARG A 53 3.47 13.77 8.39
C ARG A 53 4.53 14.14 9.42
N ILE A 54 4.16 14.99 10.34
CA ILE A 54 4.99 15.43 11.48
C ILE A 54 4.29 14.97 12.74
N ASP A 55 5.05 14.40 13.69
CA ASP A 55 4.60 14.07 15.03
C ASP A 55 5.58 14.68 16.03
N LEU A 56 5.14 15.71 16.76
CA LEU A 56 5.91 16.39 17.80
C LEU A 56 5.55 15.79 19.15
N ILE A 57 6.58 15.37 19.91
CA ILE A 57 6.46 14.58 21.11
C ILE A 57 7.17 15.30 22.29
N SER A 58 6.53 15.35 23.45
CA SER A 58 7.12 15.79 24.70
C SER A 58 6.63 14.90 25.85
N GLY A 59 7.51 14.11 26.41
CA GLY A 59 7.15 13.07 27.39
C GLY A 59 6.19 12.03 26.82
N LEU A 60 4.98 11.96 27.37
CA LEU A 60 3.90 11.09 26.89
C LEU A 60 2.84 11.83 26.06
N ARG A 61 3.03 13.10 25.79
CA ARG A 61 2.14 13.89 24.92
C ARG A 61 2.70 13.96 23.53
N HIS A 62 1.82 13.90 22.55
CA HIS A 62 2.20 14.09 21.16
C HIS A 62 1.09 14.80 20.37
N ALA A 63 1.50 15.57 19.38
CA ALA A 63 0.62 16.26 18.44
C ALA A 63 1.11 16.01 17.03
N GLN A 64 0.20 15.77 16.10
CA GLN A 64 0.56 15.40 14.73
C GLN A 64 -0.23 16.17 13.67
N ALA A 65 0.43 16.44 12.56
CA ALA A 65 -0.17 17.06 11.39
C ALA A 65 0.34 16.41 10.10
N ASN A 66 -0.43 16.59 9.02
CA ASN A 66 -0.01 16.22 7.67
C ASN A 66 0.16 17.51 6.85
N VAL A 67 1.29 17.63 6.18
CA VAL A 67 1.65 18.75 5.32
C VAL A 67 1.73 18.24 3.88
N SER A 68 1.06 18.90 2.94
CA SER A 68 1.31 18.68 1.52
C SER A 68 2.51 19.52 1.11
N LEU A 69 3.49 18.87 0.47
CA LEU A 69 4.69 19.56 -0.04
C LEU A 69 4.52 19.85 -1.53
N SER A 70 5.01 21.03 -1.92
CA SER A 70 5.01 21.48 -3.32
C SER A 70 6.30 21.09 -4.07
N GLY A 71 7.38 20.84 -3.32
CA GLY A 71 8.75 20.69 -3.85
C GLY A 71 9.50 22.02 -3.93
N GLU A 72 8.79 23.16 -3.73
CA GLU A 72 9.42 24.48 -3.65
C GLU A 72 9.88 24.74 -2.22
N TRP A 73 11.19 24.85 -2.08
CA TRP A 73 11.84 24.87 -0.77
C TRP A 73 11.33 25.93 0.19
N ASP A 74 11.21 27.16 -0.28
CA ASP A 74 10.86 28.28 0.61
C ASP A 74 9.43 28.17 1.13
N ASP A 75 8.51 27.68 0.30
CA ASP A 75 7.12 27.43 0.65
C ASP A 75 7.00 26.24 1.62
N ASP A 76 7.63 25.13 1.27
CA ASP A 76 7.60 23.91 2.08
C ASP A 76 8.24 24.13 3.45
N ARG A 77 9.37 24.83 3.50
CA ARG A 77 10.06 25.19 4.74
C ARG A 77 9.18 26.06 5.65
N ALA A 78 8.61 27.14 5.10
CA ALA A 78 7.76 28.04 5.88
C ALA A 78 6.52 27.33 6.41
N ASN A 79 5.92 26.44 5.61
CA ASN A 79 4.76 25.65 6.00
C ASN A 79 5.10 24.67 7.15
N VAL A 80 6.22 23.97 7.06
CA VAL A 80 6.68 23.06 8.12
C VAL A 80 6.99 23.83 9.41
N GLU A 81 7.66 25.01 9.34
CA GLU A 81 7.92 25.86 10.51
C GLU A 81 6.62 26.26 11.22
N ASN A 82 5.63 26.74 10.46
CA ASN A 82 4.34 27.14 11.02
C ASN A 82 3.61 25.98 11.67
N VAL A 83 3.57 24.82 10.99
CA VAL A 83 2.90 23.62 11.52
C VAL A 83 3.58 23.14 12.81
N VAL A 84 4.91 23.18 12.90
CA VAL A 84 5.63 22.77 14.12
C VAL A 84 5.32 23.72 15.30
N GLU A 85 5.21 25.04 15.06
CA GLU A 85 4.79 25.98 16.11
C GLU A 85 3.35 25.72 16.56
N ASP A 86 2.41 25.51 15.63
CA ASP A 86 1.03 25.15 15.95
C ASP A 86 0.94 23.88 16.80
N LEU A 87 1.69 22.83 16.42
CA LEU A 87 1.76 21.57 17.18
C LEU A 87 2.34 21.79 18.58
N ARG A 88 3.34 22.66 18.71
CA ARG A 88 3.98 23.00 19.99
C ARG A 88 3.03 23.75 20.92
N GLU A 89 2.21 24.64 20.38
CA GLU A 89 1.18 25.35 21.16
C GLU A 89 0.08 24.43 21.66
N MET A 90 -0.32 23.44 20.82
CA MET A 90 -1.35 22.46 21.18
C MET A 90 -0.89 21.43 22.20
N LEU A 91 0.38 21.05 22.19
CA LEU A 91 0.93 19.91 22.90
C LEU A 91 0.67 19.90 24.42
N PRO A 92 0.76 21.03 25.17
CA PRO A 92 0.47 21.06 26.60
C PRO A 92 -0.98 20.74 26.97
N GLU A 93 -1.92 21.02 26.07
CA GLU A 93 -3.36 20.83 26.27
C GLU A 93 -3.82 19.39 25.97
N LEU A 94 -2.96 18.58 25.33
CA LEU A 94 -3.30 17.22 24.96
C LEU A 94 -3.11 16.25 26.14
N PRO A 95 -3.95 15.20 26.24
CA PRO A 95 -3.78 14.17 27.25
C PRO A 95 -2.49 13.36 27.03
N GLU A 96 -1.96 12.82 28.12
CA GLU A 96 -0.88 11.84 28.02
C GLU A 96 -1.35 10.54 27.39
N ASP A 97 -0.56 9.99 26.48
CA ASP A 97 -0.78 8.67 25.88
C ASP A 97 0.19 7.65 26.50
N PRO A 98 -0.26 6.80 27.44
CA PRO A 98 0.59 5.82 28.09
C PRO A 98 1.11 4.73 27.12
N HIS A 99 0.49 4.62 25.95
CA HIS A 99 0.88 3.66 24.91
C HIS A 99 1.58 4.30 23.72
N LEU A 100 2.03 5.55 23.85
CA LEU A 100 2.79 6.24 22.82
C LEU A 100 4.03 5.40 22.45
N ALA A 101 4.17 5.12 21.15
CA ALA A 101 5.25 4.30 20.63
C ALA A 101 5.85 4.92 19.36
N TYR A 102 7.14 5.14 19.38
CA TYR A 102 7.97 5.53 18.25
C TYR A 102 9.35 4.89 18.39
N SER A 103 10.05 4.67 17.29
CA SER A 103 11.36 4.03 17.30
C SER A 103 12.41 4.94 17.93
N THR A 104 13.17 4.38 18.86
CA THR A 104 14.35 4.99 19.51
C THR A 104 15.63 4.24 19.20
N ASP A 105 15.57 3.16 18.43
CA ASP A 105 16.68 2.24 18.19
C ASP A 105 17.70 2.78 17.18
N GLY A 106 17.35 3.84 16.45
CA GLY A 106 18.24 4.49 15.47
C GLY A 106 18.54 3.62 14.23
N ILE A 107 17.76 2.56 14.00
CA ILE A 107 18.00 1.63 12.89
C ILE A 107 17.54 2.27 11.58
N SER A 108 18.51 2.74 10.81
CA SER A 108 18.28 3.26 9.46
C SER A 108 18.30 2.14 8.42
N SER A 109 17.47 2.27 7.39
CA SER A 109 17.43 1.31 6.28
C SER A 109 17.21 2.02 4.95
N GLU A 110 17.65 1.38 3.88
CA GLU A 110 17.44 1.88 2.52
C GLU A 110 17.09 0.72 1.60
N LYS A 111 15.94 0.84 0.90
CA LYS A 111 15.53 -0.06 -0.18
C LYS A 111 15.09 0.77 -1.38
N SER A 112 15.96 0.90 -2.36
CA SER A 112 15.71 1.65 -3.59
C SER A 112 15.50 0.70 -4.75
N GLY A 113 14.28 0.70 -5.31
CA GLY A 113 13.95 -0.08 -6.51
C GLY A 113 14.56 0.55 -7.77
N GLU A 114 14.88 -0.29 -8.73
CA GLU A 114 15.31 0.15 -10.07
C GLU A 114 14.09 0.54 -10.91
N ASN A 115 14.22 1.64 -11.66
CA ASN A 115 13.19 2.02 -12.62
C ASN A 115 13.37 1.24 -13.93
N ASN A 116 12.69 0.11 -14.04
CA ASN A 116 12.64 -0.75 -15.23
C ASN A 116 11.31 -0.58 -16.01
N LEU A 117 10.61 0.54 -15.81
CA LEU A 117 9.38 0.82 -16.52
C LEU A 117 9.63 1.06 -18.02
N PRO A 118 8.77 0.55 -18.88
CA PRO A 118 8.86 0.78 -20.32
C PRO A 118 8.54 2.23 -20.67
N ALA A 119 9.06 2.69 -21.79
CA ALA A 119 8.63 3.97 -22.36
C ALA A 119 7.11 3.96 -22.60
N GLN A 120 6.40 4.94 -22.07
CA GLN A 120 4.94 5.04 -22.10
C GLN A 120 4.36 4.85 -23.51
N GLY A 121 4.95 5.49 -24.54
CA GLY A 121 4.50 5.35 -25.92
C GLY A 121 4.48 3.91 -26.44
N ASN A 122 5.43 3.07 -26.04
CA ASN A 122 5.48 1.67 -26.43
C ASN A 122 4.31 0.89 -25.83
N VAL A 123 4.00 1.14 -24.55
CA VAL A 123 2.88 0.50 -23.84
C VAL A 123 1.55 0.93 -24.44
N LEU A 124 1.35 2.22 -24.69
CA LEU A 124 0.12 2.73 -25.29
C LEU A 124 -0.14 2.11 -26.68
N ASN A 125 0.88 2.01 -27.51
CA ASN A 125 0.77 1.35 -28.79
C ASN A 125 0.40 -0.14 -28.64
N ALA A 126 1.03 -0.85 -27.70
CA ALA A 126 0.70 -2.25 -27.41
C ALA A 126 -0.75 -2.42 -26.96
N ILE A 127 -1.24 -1.54 -26.07
CA ILE A 127 -2.62 -1.56 -25.58
C ILE A 127 -3.62 -1.30 -26.73
N ILE A 128 -3.41 -0.24 -27.52
CA ILE A 128 -4.30 0.13 -28.65
C ILE A 128 -4.35 -0.99 -29.69
N ASN A 129 -3.21 -1.56 -30.04
CA ASN A 129 -3.14 -2.68 -30.99
C ASN A 129 -3.87 -3.92 -30.46
N ALA A 130 -3.72 -4.23 -29.17
CA ALA A 130 -4.40 -5.35 -28.52
C ALA A 130 -5.92 -5.18 -28.44
N GLY A 131 -6.38 -3.94 -28.38
CA GLY A 131 -7.82 -3.57 -28.38
C GLY A 131 -8.44 -3.42 -29.76
N GLU A 132 -7.70 -3.60 -30.86
CA GLU A 132 -8.21 -3.41 -32.21
C GLU A 132 -9.44 -4.29 -32.47
N GLY A 133 -10.49 -3.68 -33.01
CA GLY A 133 -11.78 -4.34 -33.28
C GLY A 133 -12.59 -4.69 -32.00
N ARG A 134 -12.24 -4.16 -30.84
CA ARG A 134 -12.91 -4.41 -29.56
C ARG A 134 -13.25 -3.12 -28.84
N ASP A 135 -14.27 -3.16 -28.00
CA ASP A 135 -14.59 -2.06 -27.08
C ASP A 135 -13.76 -2.19 -25.80
N LEU A 136 -12.52 -1.66 -25.85
CA LEU A 136 -11.61 -1.61 -24.70
C LEU A 136 -11.88 -0.34 -23.90
N VAL A 137 -12.17 -0.53 -22.62
CA VAL A 137 -12.20 0.52 -21.59
C VAL A 137 -11.18 0.16 -20.53
N GLY A 138 -10.36 1.12 -20.07
CA GLY A 138 -9.33 0.80 -19.08
C GLY A 138 -8.59 2.01 -18.58
N ILE A 139 -7.68 1.74 -17.64
CA ILE A 139 -6.72 2.71 -17.13
C ILE A 139 -5.35 2.05 -17.00
N TYR A 140 -4.36 2.67 -17.58
CA TYR A 140 -2.95 2.39 -17.38
C TYR A 140 -2.37 3.47 -16.49
N SER A 141 -1.63 3.08 -15.46
CA SER A 141 -0.82 3.98 -14.64
C SER A 141 0.57 3.40 -14.44
N SER A 142 1.59 4.24 -14.37
CA SER A 142 2.96 3.82 -14.10
C SER A 142 3.75 4.94 -13.48
N GLY A 143 4.65 4.61 -12.55
CA GLY A 143 5.48 5.60 -11.91
C GLY A 143 6.22 5.12 -10.69
N GLY A 144 6.76 6.08 -9.93
CA GLY A 144 7.48 5.89 -8.70
C GLY A 144 6.61 6.12 -7.47
N ILE A 145 6.75 5.25 -6.48
CA ILE A 145 6.15 5.37 -5.14
C ILE A 145 7.30 5.44 -4.14
N TYR A 146 7.20 6.37 -3.21
CA TYR A 146 8.27 6.68 -2.28
C TYR A 146 7.76 6.76 -0.85
N ALA A 147 8.56 6.30 0.10
CA ALA A 147 8.33 6.49 1.52
C ALA A 147 9.65 6.81 2.24
N GLY A 148 9.57 7.68 3.25
CA GLY A 148 10.71 8.02 4.10
C GLY A 148 10.28 8.16 5.55
N PHE A 149 11.13 7.76 6.46
CA PHE A 149 10.99 8.05 7.89
C PHE A 149 12.23 8.76 8.39
N SER A 150 12.05 9.76 9.24
CA SER A 150 13.12 10.42 9.96
C SER A 150 12.68 10.77 11.38
N ASN A 151 13.63 10.80 12.30
CA ASN A 151 13.41 11.35 13.63
C ASN A 151 14.58 12.21 14.09
N SER A 152 14.36 13.04 15.10
CA SER A 152 15.37 13.91 15.72
C SER A 152 16.44 13.17 16.51
N ILE A 153 16.33 11.84 16.64
CA ILE A 153 17.31 10.98 17.31
C ILE A 153 18.38 10.47 16.33
N GLY A 154 18.20 10.73 15.03
CA GLY A 154 19.20 10.40 13.99
C GLY A 154 18.84 9.21 13.11
N GLN A 155 17.68 8.58 13.30
CA GLN A 155 17.20 7.51 12.41
C GLN A 155 16.69 8.08 11.11
N ARG A 156 17.01 7.40 9.99
CA ARG A 156 16.51 7.73 8.66
C ARG A 156 16.30 6.46 7.85
N ASN A 157 15.10 6.29 7.33
CA ASN A 157 14.74 5.16 6.48
C ASN A 157 14.22 5.67 5.15
N TRP A 158 14.57 4.99 4.07
CA TRP A 158 14.13 5.32 2.72
C TRP A 158 13.66 4.09 1.97
N TYR A 159 12.60 4.29 1.20
CA TYR A 159 12.05 3.30 0.29
C TYR A 159 11.61 3.95 -1.02
N SER A 160 11.91 3.29 -2.13
CA SER A 160 11.32 3.62 -3.43
C SER A 160 11.04 2.37 -4.24
N THR A 161 9.97 2.41 -5.03
CA THR A 161 9.63 1.37 -5.99
C THR A 161 9.02 1.98 -7.23
N PHE A 162 9.18 1.29 -8.36
CA PHE A 162 8.60 1.68 -9.64
C PHE A 162 7.74 0.55 -10.15
N ASN A 163 6.50 0.86 -10.47
CA ASN A 163 5.55 -0.13 -10.94
C ASN A 163 4.56 0.45 -11.93
N PHE A 164 3.86 -0.44 -12.63
CA PHE A 164 2.74 -0.10 -13.46
C PHE A 164 1.54 -0.95 -13.10
N ASN A 165 0.37 -0.44 -13.42
CA ASN A 165 -0.89 -1.15 -13.36
C ASN A 165 -1.71 -0.84 -14.61
N PHE A 166 -2.26 -1.86 -15.25
CA PHE A 166 -3.20 -1.75 -16.33
C PHE A 166 -4.43 -2.58 -16.03
N ASP A 167 -5.53 -1.92 -15.71
CA ASP A 167 -6.85 -2.52 -15.57
C ASP A 167 -7.66 -2.24 -16.81
N TRP A 168 -8.25 -3.29 -17.42
CA TRP A 168 -9.10 -3.12 -18.58
C TRP A 168 -10.29 -4.06 -18.60
N THR A 169 -11.26 -3.67 -19.40
CA THR A 169 -12.47 -4.44 -19.68
C THR A 169 -12.71 -4.43 -21.17
N PHE A 170 -12.93 -5.59 -21.73
CA PHE A 170 -13.51 -5.73 -23.07
C PHE A 170 -15.02 -5.85 -22.93
N TYR A 171 -15.75 -4.90 -23.45
CA TYR A 171 -17.21 -4.97 -23.52
C TYR A 171 -17.65 -5.81 -24.72
N PHE A 172 -18.74 -6.53 -24.51
CA PHE A 172 -19.50 -7.25 -25.53
C PHE A 172 -20.92 -6.69 -25.58
N GLU A 173 -21.91 -7.41 -26.02
CA GLU A 173 -23.29 -6.94 -26.10
C GLU A 173 -23.90 -6.70 -24.70
N GLY A 174 -24.55 -5.55 -24.54
CA GLY A 174 -25.29 -5.20 -23.33
C GLY A 174 -24.39 -5.04 -22.09
N ASP A 175 -24.65 -5.86 -21.09
CA ASP A 175 -23.96 -5.87 -19.81
C ASP A 175 -22.79 -6.89 -19.71
N LYS A 176 -22.53 -7.62 -20.79
CA LYS A 176 -21.48 -8.63 -20.84
C LYS A 176 -20.11 -8.00 -21.04
N ALA A 177 -19.18 -8.30 -20.16
CA ALA A 177 -17.83 -7.76 -20.21
C ALA A 177 -16.81 -8.70 -19.58
N ALA A 178 -15.61 -8.77 -20.16
CA ALA A 178 -14.47 -9.49 -19.60
C ALA A 178 -13.47 -8.49 -19.01
N LYS A 179 -13.35 -8.45 -17.68
CA LYS A 179 -12.36 -7.64 -16.96
C LYS A 179 -11.06 -8.44 -16.79
N SER A 180 -9.94 -7.77 -16.97
CA SER A 180 -8.61 -8.34 -16.69
C SER A 180 -7.67 -7.24 -16.21
N HIS A 181 -6.49 -7.64 -15.71
CA HIS A 181 -5.48 -6.70 -15.23
C HIS A 181 -4.07 -7.23 -15.50
N TYR A 182 -3.13 -6.29 -15.61
CA TYR A 182 -1.71 -6.56 -15.70
C TYR A 182 -0.94 -5.50 -14.90
N ALA A 183 -0.17 -5.94 -13.90
CA ALA A 183 0.64 -5.07 -13.06
C ALA A 183 2.02 -5.69 -12.85
N GLY A 184 3.02 -4.86 -12.58
CA GLY A 184 4.38 -5.29 -12.32
C GLY A 184 5.37 -4.16 -12.29
N SER A 185 6.65 -4.48 -12.09
CA SER A 185 7.77 -3.54 -12.16
C SER A 185 8.50 -3.56 -13.52
N ARG A 186 8.23 -4.57 -14.34
CA ARG A 186 8.77 -4.74 -15.69
C ARG A 186 7.64 -5.15 -16.64
N TRP A 187 7.57 -4.49 -17.78
CA TRP A 187 6.63 -4.88 -18.84
C TRP A 187 7.19 -6.02 -19.68
N GLU A 188 6.49 -7.13 -19.70
CA GLU A 188 6.81 -8.31 -20.51
C GLU A 188 5.74 -8.47 -21.60
N PRO A 189 6.07 -8.25 -22.89
CA PRO A 189 5.09 -8.29 -23.97
C PRO A 189 4.35 -9.63 -24.09
N ASP A 190 5.04 -10.75 -23.86
CA ASP A 190 4.42 -12.07 -23.95
C ASP A 190 3.39 -12.30 -22.84
N VAL A 191 3.71 -11.88 -21.60
CA VAL A 191 2.76 -11.94 -20.46
C VAL A 191 1.55 -11.06 -20.73
N PHE A 192 1.76 -9.85 -21.23
CA PHE A 192 0.67 -8.97 -21.62
C PHE A 192 -0.21 -9.60 -22.70
N PHE A 193 0.39 -10.17 -23.75
CA PHE A 193 -0.33 -10.85 -24.81
C PHE A 193 -1.16 -12.04 -24.28
N GLU A 194 -0.62 -12.88 -23.43
CA GLU A 194 -1.35 -13.98 -22.80
C GLU A 194 -2.57 -13.51 -22.00
N LYS A 195 -2.45 -12.42 -21.26
CA LYS A 195 -3.57 -11.82 -20.51
C LYS A 195 -4.66 -11.27 -21.44
N ILE A 196 -4.27 -10.61 -22.51
CA ILE A 196 -5.21 -10.17 -23.57
C ILE A 196 -5.94 -11.36 -24.17
N GLN A 197 -5.23 -12.41 -24.57
CA GLN A 197 -5.84 -13.62 -25.12
C GLN A 197 -6.78 -14.31 -24.11
N GLY A 198 -6.42 -14.30 -22.83
CA GLY A 198 -7.28 -14.77 -21.74
C GLY A 198 -8.59 -14.00 -21.67
N ALA A 199 -8.54 -12.67 -21.71
CA ALA A 199 -9.73 -11.83 -21.71
C ALA A 199 -10.61 -12.04 -22.95
N VAL A 200 -10.00 -12.23 -24.12
CA VAL A 200 -10.72 -12.56 -25.38
C VAL A 200 -11.45 -13.90 -25.26
N ARG A 201 -10.79 -14.95 -24.75
CA ARG A 201 -11.45 -16.24 -24.51
C ARG A 201 -12.60 -16.14 -23.52
N HIS A 202 -12.50 -15.28 -22.49
CA HIS A 202 -13.62 -15.03 -21.58
C HIS A 202 -14.82 -14.39 -22.31
N LEU A 203 -14.58 -13.44 -23.22
CA LEU A 203 -15.66 -12.88 -24.05
C LEU A 203 -16.37 -13.95 -24.89
N GLU A 204 -15.62 -14.86 -25.49
CA GLU A 204 -16.18 -15.97 -26.27
C GLU A 204 -17.09 -16.86 -25.40
N VAL A 205 -16.72 -17.09 -24.14
CA VAL A 205 -17.59 -17.83 -23.21
C VAL A 205 -18.82 -17.01 -22.83
N LEU A 206 -18.64 -15.72 -22.55
CA LEU A 206 -19.75 -14.81 -22.20
C LEU A 206 -20.75 -14.60 -23.33
N SER A 207 -20.34 -14.78 -24.61
CA SER A 207 -21.25 -14.71 -25.77
C SER A 207 -22.27 -15.84 -25.78
N ARG A 208 -22.05 -16.94 -25.08
CA ARG A 208 -22.96 -18.07 -24.98
C ARG A 208 -24.23 -17.71 -24.18
N PRO A 209 -25.35 -18.43 -24.42
CA PRO A 209 -26.57 -18.27 -23.61
C PRO A 209 -26.27 -18.46 -22.10
N SER A 210 -26.88 -17.64 -21.26
CA SER A 210 -26.77 -17.76 -19.81
C SER A 210 -27.45 -19.04 -19.31
N VAL A 211 -26.85 -19.70 -18.31
CA VAL A 211 -27.43 -20.85 -17.65
C VAL A 211 -27.68 -20.52 -16.17
N THR A 212 -28.80 -20.97 -15.63
CA THR A 212 -29.11 -20.84 -14.21
C THR A 212 -28.63 -22.09 -13.49
N LEU A 213 -27.70 -21.93 -12.54
CA LEU A 213 -27.25 -23.02 -11.70
C LEU A 213 -28.29 -23.33 -10.60
N PRO A 214 -28.58 -24.61 -10.33
CA PRO A 214 -29.42 -24.98 -9.20
C PRO A 214 -28.73 -24.61 -7.87
N ARG A 215 -29.51 -24.46 -6.81
CA ARG A 215 -28.92 -24.27 -5.46
C ARG A 215 -28.12 -25.53 -5.08
N GLY A 216 -26.89 -25.34 -4.60
CA GLY A 216 -26.03 -26.47 -4.25
C GLY A 216 -24.64 -26.02 -3.84
N LYS A 217 -23.80 -27.01 -3.54
CA LYS A 217 -22.36 -26.83 -3.32
C LYS A 217 -21.62 -27.12 -4.62
N PHE A 218 -20.73 -26.24 -5.01
CA PHE A 218 -19.94 -26.37 -6.22
C PHE A 218 -18.47 -26.29 -5.89
N CYS A 219 -17.65 -27.09 -6.58
CA CYS A 219 -16.22 -26.92 -6.58
C CYS A 219 -15.89 -25.71 -7.49
N VAL A 220 -15.15 -24.74 -6.97
CA VAL A 220 -14.79 -23.53 -7.68
C VAL A 220 -13.27 -23.33 -7.68
N TYR A 221 -12.74 -22.80 -8.76
CA TYR A 221 -11.39 -22.28 -8.82
C TYR A 221 -11.46 -20.76 -8.64
N LEU A 222 -10.76 -20.27 -7.62
CA LEU A 222 -10.58 -18.83 -7.42
C LEU A 222 -9.25 -18.41 -8.07
N SER A 223 -9.32 -17.52 -9.05
CA SER A 223 -8.12 -16.91 -9.60
C SER A 223 -7.38 -16.10 -8.53
N PRO A 224 -6.07 -15.81 -8.68
CA PRO A 224 -5.35 -14.93 -7.75
C PRO A 224 -6.05 -13.59 -7.52
N SER A 225 -6.63 -12.99 -8.57
CA SER A 225 -7.41 -11.74 -8.44
C SER A 225 -8.66 -11.90 -7.61
N ALA A 226 -9.42 -12.99 -7.80
CA ALA A 226 -10.59 -13.26 -6.97
C ALA A 226 -10.20 -13.56 -5.52
N LEU A 227 -9.09 -14.26 -5.30
CA LEU A 227 -8.57 -14.53 -3.96
C LEU A 227 -8.12 -13.25 -3.25
N SER A 228 -7.52 -12.30 -3.98
CA SER A 228 -7.06 -11.03 -3.40
C SER A 228 -8.20 -10.22 -2.78
N GLU A 229 -9.42 -10.27 -3.33
CA GLU A 229 -10.61 -9.62 -2.75
C GLU A 229 -10.96 -10.21 -1.37
N PHE A 230 -10.88 -11.55 -1.24
CA PHE A 230 -11.07 -12.21 0.06
C PHE A 230 -9.97 -11.82 1.03
N MET A 231 -8.72 -11.82 0.58
CA MET A 231 -7.58 -11.45 1.41
C MET A 231 -7.67 -10.00 1.89
N TRP A 232 -8.09 -9.07 1.02
CA TRP A 232 -8.33 -7.68 1.41
C TRP A 232 -9.39 -7.55 2.51
N MET A 233 -10.49 -8.28 2.40
CA MET A 233 -11.56 -8.28 3.39
C MET A 233 -11.09 -8.85 4.74
N VAL A 234 -10.31 -9.92 4.72
CA VAL A 234 -9.81 -10.59 5.94
C VAL A 234 -8.68 -9.78 6.58
N SER A 235 -7.80 -9.16 5.80
CA SER A 235 -6.62 -8.43 6.30
C SER A 235 -6.97 -7.19 7.12
N ARG A 236 -8.12 -6.55 6.88
CA ARG A 236 -8.50 -5.31 7.58
C ARG A 236 -8.58 -5.42 9.10
N SER A 237 -8.94 -6.58 9.65
CA SER A 237 -9.03 -6.79 11.10
C SER A 237 -8.67 -8.22 11.54
N GLY A 238 -8.40 -9.12 10.59
CA GLY A 238 -8.28 -10.55 10.88
C GLY A 238 -7.00 -10.91 11.63
N PHE A 239 -5.89 -10.31 11.26
CA PHE A 239 -4.57 -10.76 11.72
C PHE A 239 -3.93 -9.88 12.81
N GLY A 240 -4.48 -8.70 13.09
CA GLY A 240 -3.92 -7.79 14.08
C GLY A 240 -4.21 -8.21 15.53
N LEU A 241 -3.22 -8.07 16.43
CA LEU A 241 -3.36 -8.35 17.86
C LEU A 241 -4.54 -7.62 18.48
N ARG A 242 -4.72 -6.34 18.18
CA ARG A 242 -5.85 -5.55 18.68
C ARG A 242 -7.18 -6.18 18.33
N GLY A 243 -7.38 -6.58 17.07
CA GLY A 243 -8.61 -7.24 16.63
C GLY A 243 -8.86 -8.55 17.37
N ARG A 244 -7.82 -9.35 17.62
CA ARG A 244 -7.90 -10.58 18.42
C ARG A 244 -8.28 -10.29 19.88
N LYS A 245 -7.60 -9.34 20.54
CA LYS A 245 -7.85 -9.00 21.96
C LYS A 245 -9.22 -8.37 22.21
N THR A 246 -9.69 -7.53 21.29
CA THR A 246 -11.01 -6.89 21.38
C THR A 246 -12.15 -7.73 20.80
N LYS A 247 -11.86 -8.96 20.35
CA LYS A 247 -12.83 -9.88 19.72
C LYS A 247 -13.52 -9.30 18.46
N GLN A 248 -12.83 -8.44 17.74
CA GLN A 248 -13.29 -7.82 16.50
C GLN A 248 -12.63 -8.42 15.24
N SER A 249 -11.80 -9.45 15.41
CA SER A 249 -11.18 -10.16 14.30
C SER A 249 -12.23 -10.87 13.44
N SER A 250 -12.16 -10.70 12.11
CA SER A 250 -12.98 -11.49 11.17
C SER A 250 -12.66 -13.00 11.23
N LEU A 251 -11.52 -13.37 11.81
CA LEU A 251 -11.06 -14.74 12.03
C LEU A 251 -11.32 -15.26 13.45
N GLN A 252 -12.18 -14.61 14.23
CA GLN A 252 -12.41 -14.95 15.64
C GLN A 252 -12.79 -16.43 15.84
N LYS A 253 -13.61 -16.98 14.97
CA LYS A 253 -14.00 -18.41 15.02
C LYS A 253 -12.82 -19.34 14.82
N LEU A 254 -11.94 -19.01 13.90
CA LEU A 254 -10.69 -19.76 13.64
C LEU A 254 -9.77 -19.72 14.86
N ILE A 255 -9.72 -18.57 15.55
CA ILE A 255 -8.83 -18.34 16.69
C ILE A 255 -9.36 -19.00 17.99
N GLU A 256 -10.66 -18.85 18.29
CA GLU A 256 -11.23 -19.26 19.59
C GLU A 256 -11.89 -20.64 19.56
N ASN A 257 -12.52 -21.05 18.45
CA ASN A 257 -13.36 -22.24 18.38
C ASN A 257 -12.64 -23.49 17.90
N ASN A 258 -11.31 -23.46 17.73
CA ASN A 258 -10.55 -24.53 17.10
C ASN A 258 -11.04 -24.93 15.71
N ASP A 259 -11.75 -24.05 15.01
CA ASP A 259 -12.02 -24.24 13.59
C ASP A 259 -10.70 -24.32 12.82
N ARG A 260 -10.67 -25.09 11.74
CA ARG A 260 -9.48 -25.31 10.92
C ARG A 260 -9.80 -25.07 9.46
N LEU A 261 -8.86 -24.45 8.78
CA LEU A 261 -8.84 -24.43 7.33
C LEU A 261 -8.22 -25.72 6.80
N HIS A 262 -8.24 -25.88 5.48
CA HIS A 262 -7.58 -27.04 4.87
C HIS A 262 -6.06 -27.01 5.21
N PRO A 263 -5.42 -28.15 5.54
CA PRO A 263 -3.99 -28.20 5.94
C PRO A 263 -2.99 -27.66 4.90
N GLU A 264 -3.37 -27.59 3.63
CA GLU A 264 -2.52 -27.00 2.58
C GLU A 264 -2.53 -25.45 2.60
N ILE A 265 -3.42 -24.82 3.40
CA ILE A 265 -3.48 -23.36 3.47
C ILE A 265 -2.40 -22.87 4.42
N ASN A 266 -1.48 -22.11 3.85
CA ASN A 266 -0.44 -21.37 4.56
C ASN A 266 -0.53 -19.90 4.15
N LEU A 267 -0.42 -19.00 5.12
CA LEU A 267 -0.43 -17.56 4.89
C LEU A 267 0.64 -16.90 5.72
N THR A 268 1.45 -16.08 5.08
CA THR A 268 2.56 -15.35 5.70
C THR A 268 2.50 -13.88 5.29
N GLU A 269 2.64 -12.97 6.24
CA GLU A 269 3.02 -11.59 5.95
C GLU A 269 4.50 -11.60 5.55
N ASN A 270 4.80 -11.14 4.35
CA ASN A 270 6.14 -11.19 3.77
C ASN A 270 6.62 -9.79 3.39
N THR A 271 7.33 -9.15 4.29
CA THR A 271 7.93 -7.83 4.07
C THR A 271 9.18 -7.90 3.19
N GLU A 272 9.94 -8.99 3.29
CA GLU A 272 11.21 -9.18 2.59
C GLU A 272 11.05 -9.14 1.06
N ASP A 273 10.08 -9.93 0.53
CA ASP A 273 9.80 -10.01 -0.90
C ASP A 273 8.67 -9.04 -1.34
N GLY A 274 8.11 -8.26 -0.42
CA GLY A 274 6.98 -7.38 -0.67
C GLY A 274 7.35 -6.07 -1.36
N PHE A 275 6.35 -5.45 -1.99
CA PHE A 275 6.44 -4.12 -2.61
C PHE A 275 6.08 -3.00 -1.63
N GLY A 276 6.56 -3.07 -0.40
CA GLY A 276 6.30 -2.06 0.62
C GLY A 276 7.56 -1.71 1.40
N PRO A 277 7.55 -0.58 2.14
CA PRO A 277 8.68 -0.20 2.98
C PRO A 277 8.87 -1.20 4.12
N GLU A 278 10.12 -1.46 4.47
CA GLU A 278 10.52 -2.34 5.58
C GLU A 278 10.33 -1.70 6.97
N PHE A 279 9.84 -0.47 7.00
CA PHE A 279 9.62 0.30 8.21
C PHE A 279 8.17 0.78 8.31
N GLN A 280 7.75 1.04 9.53
CA GLN A 280 6.43 1.61 9.85
C GLN A 280 6.49 3.14 9.95
N MET A 281 5.33 3.78 10.00
CA MET A 281 5.24 5.26 10.16
C MET A 281 5.89 5.79 11.44
N GLN A 282 6.05 4.95 12.46
CA GLN A 282 6.70 5.29 13.71
C GLN A 282 8.19 4.90 13.74
N GLY A 283 8.75 4.45 12.61
CA GLY A 283 10.15 4.12 12.44
C GLY A 283 10.58 2.70 12.84
N PHE A 284 9.67 1.88 13.34
CA PHE A 284 9.99 0.49 13.66
C PHE A 284 10.23 -0.32 12.39
N ILE A 285 11.26 -1.16 12.41
CA ILE A 285 11.54 -2.09 11.31
C ILE A 285 10.59 -3.29 11.43
N LYS A 286 9.96 -3.64 10.33
CA LYS A 286 9.05 -4.78 10.26
C LYS A 286 9.83 -6.09 10.23
N PRO A 287 9.32 -7.16 10.86
CA PRO A 287 9.88 -8.49 10.66
C PRO A 287 9.88 -8.87 9.18
N PRO A 288 10.90 -9.60 8.67
CA PRO A 288 10.94 -10.02 7.28
C PRO A 288 9.77 -10.94 6.91
N ARG A 289 9.35 -11.82 7.82
CA ARG A 289 8.23 -12.76 7.63
C ARG A 289 7.52 -13.03 8.95
N VAL A 290 6.17 -13.03 8.91
CA VAL A 290 5.31 -13.39 10.04
C VAL A 290 4.32 -14.45 9.57
N PRO A 291 4.41 -15.71 10.05
CA PRO A 291 3.47 -16.77 9.70
C PRO A 291 2.11 -16.50 10.38
N LEU A 292 1.06 -16.28 9.60
CA LEU A 292 -0.28 -15.97 10.10
C LEU A 292 -1.17 -17.19 10.20
N ILE A 293 -1.03 -18.12 9.23
CA ILE A 293 -1.69 -19.42 9.18
C ILE A 293 -0.65 -20.45 8.75
N LEU A 294 -0.53 -21.54 9.50
CA LEU A 294 0.33 -22.68 9.17
C LEU A 294 -0.51 -23.96 9.16
N SER A 295 -0.47 -24.68 8.05
CA SER A 295 -1.20 -25.93 7.87
C SER A 295 -2.68 -25.84 8.28
N GLY A 296 -3.32 -24.73 7.90
CA GLY A 296 -4.73 -24.46 8.19
C GLY A 296 -5.03 -23.99 9.61
N GLU A 297 -4.03 -23.85 10.47
CA GLU A 297 -4.17 -23.40 11.85
C GLU A 297 -3.68 -21.96 12.04
N PRO A 298 -4.30 -21.16 12.93
CA PRO A 298 -3.76 -19.88 13.32
C PRO A 298 -2.36 -20.04 13.91
N ALA A 299 -1.43 -19.24 13.42
CA ALA A 299 -0.08 -19.18 13.96
C ALA A 299 0.12 -17.88 14.73
N ASP A 300 0.93 -16.98 14.22
CA ASP A 300 1.23 -15.70 14.83
C ASP A 300 0.18 -14.61 14.48
N CYS A 301 0.43 -13.38 14.93
CA CYS A 301 -0.39 -12.22 14.60
C CYS A 301 0.47 -10.99 14.34
N LEU A 302 -0.11 -10.01 13.65
CA LEU A 302 0.52 -8.73 13.43
C LEU A 302 0.40 -7.86 14.69
N VAL A 303 1.52 -7.54 15.29
CA VAL A 303 1.62 -6.73 16.51
C VAL A 303 2.11 -5.34 16.14
N SER A 304 1.28 -4.30 16.36
CA SER A 304 1.80 -2.94 16.28
C SER A 304 2.53 -2.57 17.56
N PRO A 305 3.54 -1.67 17.52
CA PRO A 305 4.25 -1.25 18.71
C PRO A 305 3.35 -0.67 19.82
N ARG A 306 2.25 0.00 19.43
CA ARG A 306 1.22 0.42 20.36
C ARG A 306 0.51 -0.77 21.02
N SER A 307 0.13 -1.78 20.22
CA SER A 307 -0.53 -2.98 20.73
C SER A 307 0.38 -3.80 21.64
N GLU A 308 1.68 -3.82 21.36
CA GLU A 308 2.68 -4.42 22.25
C GLU A 308 2.67 -3.78 23.62
N LYS A 309 2.72 -2.45 23.70
CA LYS A 309 2.65 -1.71 24.98
C LYS A 309 1.30 -1.88 25.69
N GLU A 310 0.20 -1.85 24.93
CA GLU A 310 -1.16 -1.93 25.47
C GLU A 310 -1.47 -3.31 26.08
N TRP A 311 -0.96 -4.39 25.49
CA TRP A 311 -1.23 -5.76 25.94
C TRP A 311 -0.01 -6.52 26.47
N SER A 312 1.13 -5.84 26.65
CA SER A 312 2.38 -6.40 27.20
C SER A 312 2.80 -7.71 26.53
N THR A 313 2.68 -7.77 25.22
CA THR A 313 3.13 -8.90 24.38
C THR A 313 4.36 -8.49 23.60
N SER A 314 5.33 -9.40 23.44
CA SER A 314 6.47 -9.17 22.55
C SER A 314 6.03 -9.06 21.08
N SER A 315 6.57 -8.08 20.40
CA SER A 315 6.40 -7.86 18.94
C SER A 315 7.26 -8.84 18.14
#